data_41b68e35f04e6a3d8cd95d1542aa3888
#
_entry.id   41b68e35f04e6a3d8cd95d1542aa3888
#
_cell.length_a   1.000
_cell.length_b   1.000
_cell.length_c   1.000
_cell.angle_alpha   90.00
_cell.angle_beta   90.00
_cell.angle_gamma   90.00
#
_symmetry.space_group_name_H-M   'P 1'
#
loop_
_entity.id
_entity.type
_entity.pdbx_description
1 polymer ?
#
loop_
_entity_poly.entity_id
_entity_poly.type
_entity_poly.pdbx_seq_one_letter_code
_entity_poly.pdbx_strand_id
1 'polypeptide(L)'
;MLHLLNRIHEFNEFAKVQVLELVPRYIPANEEEGFQIMNLLDPVLRTGSSAAVMATIGAFLSLAEQLGDDMDTMKRQIVGRVKAPLVTQISSGSSEIMYTLLKHVDAVTDVCPGVFDDEYRQFYVRYNEPTHVKYLKIAILPKLANPDTAPDIVSELAEIVWDTNPKTSRLAVRSMAQIACTNQG
;
A
#
# COMPACT_ATOMS: atom_id res chain seq x y z
N MET A 1 22.07 10.55 8.06
CA MET A 1 21.24 9.50 7.49
C MET A 1 21.91 8.82 6.31
N LEU A 2 22.32 9.50 5.27
CA LEU A 2 22.93 8.93 4.05
C LEU A 2 24.10 7.98 4.30
N HIS A 3 24.97 8.29 5.26
CA HIS A 3 26.10 7.40 5.60
C HIS A 3 25.66 6.01 6.09
N LEU A 4 24.58 5.92 6.86
CA LEU A 4 24.01 4.64 7.31
C LEU A 4 23.37 3.88 6.14
N LEU A 5 22.64 4.59 5.29
CA LEU A 5 21.96 4.00 4.14
C LEU A 5 22.92 3.49 3.07
N ASN A 6 24.04 4.17 2.85
CA ASN A 6 25.10 3.70 1.95
C ASN A 6 25.69 2.33 2.37
N ARG A 7 25.64 2.02 3.66
CA ARG A 7 26.14 0.76 4.22
C ARG A 7 25.02 -0.24 4.55
N ILE A 8 23.79 -0.01 4.11
CA ILE A 8 22.63 -0.82 4.50
C ILE A 8 22.80 -2.31 4.12
N HIS A 9 23.56 -2.60 3.07
CA HIS A 9 23.81 -3.97 2.61
C HIS A 9 24.77 -4.74 3.52
N GLU A 10 25.57 -4.06 4.34
CA GLU A 10 26.50 -4.67 5.29
C GLU A 10 25.80 -5.15 6.57
N PHE A 11 24.59 -4.67 6.83
CA PHE A 11 23.84 -5.01 8.04
C PHE A 11 23.09 -6.34 7.89
N ASN A 12 22.93 -7.05 9.00
CA ASN A 12 22.02 -8.17 9.07
C ASN A 12 20.55 -7.70 8.95
N GLU A 13 19.61 -8.62 8.68
CA GLU A 13 18.21 -8.28 8.41
C GLU A 13 17.54 -7.47 9.55
N PHE A 14 17.85 -7.81 10.81
CA PHE A 14 17.32 -7.08 11.96
C PHE A 14 17.84 -5.64 12.02
N ALA A 15 19.15 -5.46 11.85
CA ALA A 15 19.76 -4.13 11.84
C ALA A 15 19.29 -3.28 10.64
N LYS A 16 19.06 -3.91 9.46
CA LYS A 16 18.45 -3.23 8.32
C LYS A 16 17.10 -2.64 8.68
N VAL A 17 16.20 -3.43 9.27
CA VAL A 17 14.87 -2.96 9.69
C VAL A 17 14.99 -1.79 10.67
N GLN A 18 15.86 -1.87 11.66
CA GLN A 18 16.10 -0.79 12.63
C GLN A 18 16.58 0.51 11.96
N VAL A 19 17.49 0.40 10.98
CA VAL A 19 17.95 1.57 10.22
C VAL A 19 16.84 2.16 9.37
N LEU A 20 16.02 1.30 8.72
CA LEU A 20 14.89 1.72 7.91
C LEU A 20 13.80 2.43 8.73
N GLU A 21 13.56 2.00 9.98
CA GLU A 21 12.63 2.65 10.91
C GLU A 21 13.08 4.05 11.37
N LEU A 22 14.35 4.42 11.15
CA LEU A 22 14.84 5.77 11.42
C LEU A 22 14.52 6.73 10.25
N VAL A 23 14.37 6.23 9.03
CA VAL A 23 14.14 7.06 7.83
C VAL A 23 12.90 7.94 7.97
N PRO A 24 11.72 7.43 8.44
CA PRO A 24 10.53 8.23 8.66
C PRO A 24 10.70 9.44 9.61
N ARG A 25 11.72 9.38 10.47
CA ARG A 25 12.01 10.45 11.44
C ARG A 25 13.00 11.48 10.90
N TYR A 26 13.56 11.23 9.74
CA TYR A 26 14.54 12.10 9.10
C TYR A 26 13.87 12.94 8.01
N ILE A 27 13.98 14.25 8.13
CA ILE A 27 13.47 15.19 7.13
C ILE A 27 14.63 15.53 6.18
N PRO A 28 14.55 15.20 4.89
CA PRO A 28 15.56 15.58 3.91
C PRO A 28 15.71 17.09 3.81
N ALA A 29 16.93 17.60 3.70
CA ALA A 29 17.19 19.03 3.60
C ALA A 29 16.71 19.64 2.26
N ASN A 30 16.68 18.82 1.20
CA ASN A 30 16.24 19.19 -0.13
C ASN A 30 15.75 17.95 -0.91
N GLU A 31 15.15 18.17 -2.09
CA GLU A 31 14.67 17.11 -2.98
C GLU A 31 15.78 16.15 -3.40
N GLU A 32 16.97 16.67 -3.68
CA GLU A 32 18.10 15.87 -4.14
C GLU A 32 18.51 14.84 -3.10
N GLU A 33 18.52 15.22 -1.83
CA GLU A 33 18.78 14.30 -0.72
C GLU A 33 17.67 13.25 -0.59
N GLY A 34 16.40 13.64 -0.78
CA GLY A 34 15.28 12.71 -0.84
C GLY A 34 15.44 11.68 -1.96
N PHE A 35 15.82 12.10 -3.16
CA PHE A 35 16.13 11.20 -4.28
C PHE A 35 17.32 10.28 -4.00
N GLN A 36 18.37 10.77 -3.35
CA GLN A 36 19.51 9.96 -2.95
C GLN A 36 19.10 8.87 -1.96
N ILE A 37 18.26 9.21 -0.96
CA ILE A 37 17.71 8.24 -0.02
C ILE A 37 16.91 7.16 -0.76
N MET A 38 16.01 7.55 -1.65
CA MET A 38 15.22 6.59 -2.44
C MET A 38 16.10 5.65 -3.26
N ASN A 39 17.11 6.18 -3.94
CA ASN A 39 18.01 5.37 -4.78
C ASN A 39 18.83 4.36 -3.94
N LEU A 40 19.19 4.73 -2.71
CA LEU A 40 19.87 3.83 -1.79
C LEU A 40 18.96 2.73 -1.24
N LEU A 41 17.66 3.00 -1.14
CA LEU A 41 16.65 2.06 -0.63
C LEU A 41 16.07 1.12 -1.71
N ASP A 42 16.10 1.51 -2.99
CA ASP A 42 15.56 0.70 -4.09
C ASP A 42 16.06 -0.77 -4.09
N PRO A 43 17.35 -1.05 -3.89
CA PRO A 43 17.81 -2.44 -3.86
C PRO A 43 17.17 -3.27 -2.74
N VAL A 44 16.80 -2.62 -1.62
CA VAL A 44 16.18 -3.30 -0.47
C VAL A 44 14.76 -3.78 -0.82
N LEU A 45 14.02 -3.05 -1.67
CA LEU A 45 12.69 -3.47 -2.16
C LEU A 45 12.73 -4.79 -2.96
N ARG A 46 13.90 -5.18 -3.45
CA ARG A 46 14.10 -6.40 -4.25
C ARG A 46 14.68 -7.55 -3.43
N THR A 47 14.87 -7.36 -2.13
CA THR A 47 15.39 -8.43 -1.26
C THR A 47 14.29 -9.45 -0.94
N GLY A 48 14.71 -10.67 -0.56
CA GLY A 48 13.78 -11.72 -0.14
C GLY A 48 13.18 -11.54 1.25
N SER A 49 13.61 -10.51 1.99
CA SER A 49 13.15 -10.24 3.36
C SER A 49 11.88 -9.39 3.35
N SER A 50 10.73 -9.99 3.62
CA SER A 50 9.46 -9.28 3.73
C SER A 50 9.50 -8.15 4.78
N ALA A 51 10.21 -8.34 5.90
CA ALA A 51 10.35 -7.33 6.94
C ALA A 51 11.11 -6.09 6.43
N ALA A 52 12.24 -6.29 5.73
CA ALA A 52 13.02 -5.20 5.15
C ALA A 52 12.22 -4.47 4.03
N VAL A 53 11.53 -5.22 3.17
CA VAL A 53 10.67 -4.65 2.13
C VAL A 53 9.56 -3.80 2.76
N MET A 54 8.88 -4.31 3.79
CA MET A 54 7.81 -3.59 4.49
C MET A 54 8.32 -2.30 5.16
N ALA A 55 9.45 -2.36 5.87
CA ALA A 55 10.06 -1.19 6.48
C ALA A 55 10.48 -0.15 5.42
N THR A 56 10.98 -0.60 4.27
CA THR A 56 11.34 0.28 3.15
C THR A 56 10.11 0.95 2.55
N ILE A 57 9.02 0.21 2.35
CA ILE A 57 7.75 0.77 1.87
C ILE A 57 7.25 1.85 2.84
N GLY A 58 7.26 1.57 4.15
CA GLY A 58 6.91 2.56 5.17
C GLY A 58 7.79 3.82 5.12
N ALA A 59 9.11 3.64 4.92
CA ALA A 59 10.04 4.76 4.76
C ALA A 59 9.72 5.61 3.51
N PHE A 60 9.41 4.98 2.38
CA PHE A 60 9.02 5.69 1.15
C PHE A 60 7.71 6.46 1.33
N LEU A 61 6.70 5.88 1.98
CA LEU A 61 5.43 6.56 2.23
C LEU A 61 5.60 7.76 3.16
N SER A 62 6.39 7.63 4.23
CA SER A 62 6.70 8.76 5.10
C SER A 62 7.45 9.86 4.38
N LEU A 63 8.37 9.54 3.46
CA LEU A 63 9.01 10.54 2.62
C LEU A 63 7.99 11.25 1.73
N ALA A 64 7.02 10.53 1.17
CA ALA A 64 5.96 11.10 0.35
C ALA A 64 5.05 12.05 1.14
N GLU A 65 4.73 11.72 2.39
CA GLU A 65 3.93 12.57 3.29
C GLU A 65 4.67 13.85 3.70
N GLN A 66 6.00 13.79 3.89
CA GLN A 66 6.83 14.94 4.27
C GLN A 66 7.04 15.93 3.12
N LEU A 67 6.89 15.46 1.88
CA LEU A 67 6.94 16.30 0.70
C LEU A 67 5.61 17.06 0.58
N GLY A 68 5.67 18.38 0.51
CA GLY A 68 4.50 19.25 0.34
C GLY A 68 3.70 18.93 -0.94
N ASP A 69 2.54 19.54 -1.09
CA ASP A 69 1.64 19.30 -2.24
C ASP A 69 2.24 19.71 -3.59
N ASP A 70 3.25 20.60 -3.59
CA ASP A 70 3.93 21.04 -4.81
C ASP A 70 4.82 19.97 -5.48
N MET A 71 4.96 18.77 -4.88
CA MET A 71 5.85 17.71 -5.33
C MET A 71 5.16 16.46 -5.88
N ASP A 72 4.10 16.62 -6.62
CA ASP A 72 3.34 15.52 -7.25
C ASP A 72 4.21 14.56 -8.07
N THR A 73 5.23 15.09 -8.73
CA THR A 73 6.15 14.28 -9.56
C THR A 73 6.95 13.29 -8.69
N MET A 74 7.44 13.75 -7.54
CA MET A 74 8.21 12.90 -6.62
C MET A 74 7.31 11.88 -5.93
N LYS A 75 6.11 12.26 -5.51
CA LYS A 75 5.11 11.34 -4.96
C LYS A 75 4.79 10.21 -5.94
N ARG A 76 4.55 10.53 -7.21
CA ARG A 76 4.32 9.52 -8.27
C ARG A 76 5.52 8.59 -8.47
N GLN A 77 6.75 9.11 -8.41
CA GLN A 77 7.95 8.29 -8.51
C GLN A 77 8.09 7.34 -7.32
N ILE A 78 7.84 7.82 -6.10
CA ILE A 78 7.82 7.00 -4.88
C ILE A 78 6.82 5.85 -5.04
N VAL A 79 5.60 6.19 -5.40
CA VAL A 79 4.51 5.23 -5.58
C VAL A 79 4.83 4.23 -6.69
N GLY A 80 5.39 4.68 -7.80
CA GLY A 80 5.82 3.80 -8.90
C GLY A 80 6.87 2.76 -8.46
N ARG A 81 7.77 3.12 -7.52
CA ARG A 81 8.77 2.18 -6.98
C ARG A 81 8.17 1.18 -5.99
N VAL A 82 7.16 1.59 -5.23
CA VAL A 82 6.53 0.82 -4.16
C VAL A 82 5.45 -0.14 -4.69
N LYS A 83 4.76 0.20 -5.77
CA LYS A 83 3.64 -0.57 -6.35
C LYS A 83 3.98 -2.04 -6.59
N ALA A 84 5.00 -2.32 -7.40
CA ALA A 84 5.36 -3.68 -7.76
C ALA A 84 5.80 -4.55 -6.56
N PRO A 85 6.65 -4.08 -5.63
CA PRO A 85 6.95 -4.80 -4.39
C PRO A 85 5.71 -5.08 -3.54
N LEU A 86 4.79 -4.10 -3.38
CA LEU A 86 3.54 -4.30 -2.63
C LEU A 86 2.69 -5.41 -3.24
N VAL A 87 2.43 -5.34 -4.54
CA VAL A 87 1.63 -6.35 -5.26
C VAL A 87 2.27 -7.74 -5.15
N THR A 88 3.58 -7.83 -5.27
CA THR A 88 4.31 -9.10 -5.10
C THR A 88 4.15 -9.67 -3.70
N GLN A 89 4.28 -8.84 -2.67
CA GLN A 89 4.12 -9.28 -1.28
C GLN A 89 2.67 -9.67 -0.96
N ILE A 90 1.67 -8.99 -1.52
CA ILE A 90 0.25 -9.34 -1.36
C ILE A 90 -0.02 -10.72 -2.00
N SER A 91 0.55 -10.99 -3.16
CA SER A 91 0.33 -12.25 -3.87
C SER A 91 1.00 -13.46 -3.18
N SER A 92 2.16 -13.25 -2.55
CA SER A 92 3.00 -14.29 -1.94
C SER A 92 2.98 -14.28 -0.40
N GLY A 93 2.46 -13.21 0.20
CA GLY A 93 2.54 -12.96 1.64
C GLY A 93 1.67 -13.89 2.48
N SER A 94 2.13 -14.13 3.72
CA SER A 94 1.32 -14.80 4.73
C SER A 94 0.16 -13.91 5.18
N SER A 95 -0.91 -14.53 5.71
CA SER A 95 -2.06 -13.79 6.27
C SER A 95 -1.66 -12.82 7.40
N GLU A 96 -0.54 -13.08 8.07
CA GLU A 96 -0.04 -12.29 9.20
C GLU A 96 0.46 -10.91 8.76
N ILE A 97 1.17 -10.84 7.64
CA ILE A 97 1.67 -9.57 7.11
C ILE A 97 0.66 -8.86 6.19
N MET A 98 -0.35 -9.60 5.72
CA MET A 98 -1.37 -9.08 4.80
C MET A 98 -2.07 -7.83 5.33
N TYR A 99 -2.37 -7.79 6.63
CA TYR A 99 -3.01 -6.63 7.25
C TYR A 99 -2.15 -5.36 7.11
N THR A 100 -0.86 -5.46 7.37
CA THR A 100 0.06 -4.31 7.27
C THR A 100 0.29 -3.91 5.80
N LEU A 101 0.39 -4.89 4.89
CA LEU A 101 0.47 -4.62 3.45
C LEU A 101 -0.75 -3.84 2.95
N LEU A 102 -1.95 -4.26 3.33
CA LEU A 102 -3.19 -3.58 2.96
C LEU A 102 -3.28 -2.18 3.56
N LYS A 103 -2.74 -1.94 4.75
CA LYS A 103 -2.62 -0.58 5.31
C LYS A 103 -1.71 0.31 4.46
N HIS A 104 -0.61 -0.23 3.95
CA HIS A 104 0.25 0.52 3.02
C HIS A 104 -0.45 0.78 1.68
N VAL A 105 -1.20 -0.20 1.15
CA VAL A 105 -2.03 0.01 -0.05
C VAL A 105 -3.04 1.13 0.17
N ASP A 106 -3.75 1.10 1.29
CA ASP A 106 -4.72 2.12 1.67
C ASP A 106 -4.09 3.53 1.67
N ALA A 107 -2.93 3.67 2.33
CA ALA A 107 -2.17 4.92 2.35
C ALA A 107 -1.68 5.35 0.95
N VAL A 108 -1.17 4.43 0.15
CA VAL A 108 -0.73 4.71 -1.24
C VAL A 108 -1.90 5.20 -2.09
N THR A 109 -3.06 4.58 -1.95
CA THR A 109 -4.26 4.94 -2.72
C THR A 109 -4.77 6.33 -2.34
N ASP A 110 -4.62 6.74 -1.07
CA ASP A 110 -4.96 8.09 -0.61
C ASP A 110 -4.00 9.15 -1.17
N VAL A 111 -2.71 8.83 -1.29
CA VAL A 111 -1.68 9.74 -1.85
C VAL A 111 -1.78 9.83 -3.38
N CYS A 112 -2.01 8.70 -4.06
CA CYS A 112 -2.06 8.61 -5.51
C CYS A 112 -3.25 7.73 -5.94
N PRO A 113 -4.44 8.30 -6.09
CA PRO A 113 -5.60 7.57 -6.63
C PRO A 113 -5.32 6.98 -8.01
N GLY A 114 -5.88 5.81 -8.30
CA GLY A 114 -5.76 5.13 -9.60
C GLY A 114 -4.51 4.26 -9.77
N VAL A 115 -3.59 4.26 -8.81
CA VAL A 115 -2.32 3.49 -8.92
C VAL A 115 -2.54 1.99 -9.06
N PHE A 116 -3.55 1.43 -8.41
CA PHE A 116 -3.84 -0.01 -8.40
C PHE A 116 -5.04 -0.41 -9.25
N ASP A 117 -5.49 0.46 -10.16
CA ASP A 117 -6.68 0.21 -10.98
C ASP A 117 -6.55 -1.07 -11.84
N ASP A 118 -5.35 -1.37 -12.32
CA ASP A 118 -5.09 -2.59 -13.10
C ASP A 118 -5.04 -3.86 -12.23
N GLU A 119 -4.76 -3.74 -10.94
CA GLU A 119 -4.57 -4.84 -10.00
C GLU A 119 -5.74 -5.02 -9.02
N TYR A 120 -6.87 -4.33 -9.21
CA TYR A 120 -8.01 -4.32 -8.28
C TYR A 120 -8.51 -5.73 -7.89
N ARG A 121 -8.41 -6.71 -8.79
CA ARG A 121 -8.81 -8.11 -8.53
C ARG A 121 -7.97 -8.81 -7.46
N GLN A 122 -6.75 -8.33 -7.19
CA GLN A 122 -5.91 -8.88 -6.12
C GLN A 122 -6.44 -8.52 -4.73
N PHE A 123 -7.26 -7.50 -4.64
CA PHE A 123 -7.91 -7.04 -3.41
C PHE A 123 -9.27 -7.69 -3.16
N TYR A 124 -9.71 -8.62 -4.00
CA TYR A 124 -10.93 -9.39 -3.76
C TYR A 124 -10.82 -10.24 -2.50
N VAL A 125 -11.93 -10.35 -1.79
CA VAL A 125 -11.99 -11.04 -0.49
C VAL A 125 -12.00 -12.54 -0.72
N ARG A 126 -11.08 -13.27 -0.07
CA ARG A 126 -11.07 -14.73 -0.10
C ARG A 126 -11.81 -15.29 1.11
N TYR A 127 -12.46 -16.43 0.91
CA TYR A 127 -13.29 -17.07 1.94
C TYR A 127 -12.51 -17.34 3.24
N ASN A 128 -11.29 -17.84 3.14
CA ASN A 128 -10.45 -18.28 4.25
C ASN A 128 -9.63 -17.15 4.91
N GLU A 129 -9.81 -15.90 4.49
CA GLU A 129 -9.08 -14.77 5.08
C GLU A 129 -9.62 -14.39 6.45
N PRO A 130 -8.75 -13.94 7.38
CA PRO A 130 -9.17 -13.41 8.67
C PRO A 130 -10.08 -12.18 8.51
N THR A 131 -11.03 -12.03 9.44
CA THR A 131 -12.04 -10.96 9.37
C THR A 131 -11.45 -9.55 9.26
N HIS A 132 -10.33 -9.27 9.95
CA HIS A 132 -9.68 -7.96 9.89
C HIS A 132 -9.07 -7.66 8.52
N VAL A 133 -8.59 -8.69 7.81
CA VAL A 133 -8.10 -8.59 6.43
C VAL A 133 -9.27 -8.32 5.47
N LYS A 134 -10.37 -9.08 5.63
CA LYS A 134 -11.61 -8.86 4.85
C LYS A 134 -12.09 -7.42 4.97
N TYR A 135 -12.12 -6.86 6.18
CA TYR A 135 -12.58 -5.48 6.40
C TYR A 135 -11.73 -4.46 5.65
N LEU A 136 -10.41 -4.60 5.66
CA LEU A 136 -9.53 -3.69 4.92
C LEU A 136 -9.72 -3.80 3.42
N LYS A 137 -9.81 -5.02 2.88
CA LYS A 137 -10.05 -5.23 1.45
C LYS A 137 -11.36 -4.59 1.01
N ILE A 138 -12.46 -4.82 1.76
CA ILE A 138 -13.76 -4.22 1.47
C ILE A 138 -13.70 -2.68 1.54
N ALA A 139 -12.91 -2.11 2.45
CA ALA A 139 -12.74 -0.66 2.56
C ALA A 139 -11.87 -0.05 1.44
N ILE A 140 -10.91 -0.81 0.90
CA ILE A 140 -10.02 -0.37 -0.19
C ILE A 140 -10.75 -0.42 -1.54
N LEU A 141 -11.57 -1.45 -1.80
CA LEU A 141 -12.24 -1.66 -3.09
C LEU A 141 -12.98 -0.42 -3.64
N PRO A 142 -13.73 0.37 -2.85
CA PRO A 142 -14.35 1.60 -3.35
C PRO A 142 -13.37 2.66 -3.84
N LYS A 143 -12.15 2.70 -3.29
CA LYS A 143 -11.10 3.64 -3.70
C LYS A 143 -10.48 3.26 -5.05
N LEU A 144 -10.59 1.98 -5.45
CA LEU A 144 -10.10 1.43 -6.72
C LEU A 144 -11.20 1.43 -7.80
N ALA A 145 -12.42 1.81 -7.43
CA ALA A 145 -13.54 1.80 -8.36
C ALA A 145 -13.48 3.02 -9.28
N ASN A 146 -13.31 2.77 -10.57
CA ASN A 146 -13.46 3.72 -11.66
C ASN A 146 -14.63 3.27 -12.56
N PRO A 147 -15.07 4.06 -13.56
CA PRO A 147 -16.20 3.68 -14.41
C PRO A 147 -16.06 2.29 -15.07
N ASP A 148 -14.85 1.86 -15.38
CA ASP A 148 -14.60 0.57 -16.04
C ASP A 148 -14.57 -0.60 -15.04
N THR A 149 -14.03 -0.40 -13.85
CA THR A 149 -13.85 -1.44 -12.82
C THR A 149 -15.03 -1.55 -11.85
N ALA A 150 -15.84 -0.49 -11.72
CA ALA A 150 -16.95 -0.43 -10.76
C ALA A 150 -17.96 -1.57 -10.90
N PRO A 151 -18.40 -1.99 -12.11
CA PRO A 151 -19.33 -3.12 -12.25
C PRO A 151 -18.79 -4.43 -11.67
N ASP A 152 -17.52 -4.73 -11.94
CA ASP A 152 -16.85 -5.93 -11.44
C ASP A 152 -16.72 -5.89 -9.91
N ILE A 153 -16.29 -4.75 -9.36
CA ILE A 153 -16.13 -4.56 -7.91
C ILE A 153 -17.47 -4.65 -7.18
N VAL A 154 -18.52 -4.06 -7.73
CA VAL A 154 -19.87 -4.13 -7.15
C VAL A 154 -20.40 -5.56 -7.17
N SER A 155 -20.15 -6.32 -8.24
CA SER A 155 -20.52 -7.75 -8.31
C SER A 155 -19.84 -8.56 -7.22
N GLU A 156 -18.54 -8.36 -7.00
CA GLU A 156 -17.79 -9.02 -5.93
C GLU A 156 -18.31 -8.63 -4.53
N LEU A 157 -18.57 -7.35 -4.30
CA LEU A 157 -19.14 -6.87 -3.03
C LEU A 157 -20.55 -7.42 -2.78
N ALA A 158 -21.35 -7.64 -3.82
CA ALA A 158 -22.68 -8.22 -3.70
C ALA A 158 -22.64 -9.67 -3.18
N GLU A 159 -21.64 -10.45 -3.57
CA GLU A 159 -21.43 -11.80 -3.02
C GLU A 159 -21.12 -11.74 -1.52
N ILE A 160 -20.34 -10.73 -1.08
CA ILE A 160 -19.94 -10.55 0.32
C ILE A 160 -21.13 -10.14 1.21
N VAL A 161 -22.21 -9.59 0.65
CA VAL A 161 -23.43 -9.23 1.42
C VAL A 161 -24.01 -10.45 2.14
N TRP A 162 -23.82 -11.64 1.61
CA TRP A 162 -24.29 -12.89 2.20
C TRP A 162 -23.33 -13.55 3.18
N ASP A 163 -22.24 -12.84 3.56
CA ASP A 163 -21.30 -13.32 4.59
C ASP A 163 -22.04 -13.53 5.92
N THR A 164 -21.70 -14.60 6.63
CA THR A 164 -22.30 -14.95 7.93
C THR A 164 -22.03 -13.91 9.01
N ASN A 165 -20.98 -13.11 8.85
CA ASN A 165 -20.65 -12.03 9.76
C ASN A 165 -21.40 -10.74 9.37
N PRO A 166 -22.36 -10.28 10.21
CA PRO A 166 -23.18 -9.11 9.90
C PRO A 166 -22.39 -7.79 9.77
N LYS A 167 -21.18 -7.72 10.34
CA LYS A 167 -20.30 -6.55 10.15
C LYS A 167 -19.70 -6.54 8.75
N THR A 168 -19.32 -7.70 8.24
CA THR A 168 -18.81 -7.86 6.86
C THR A 168 -19.90 -7.46 5.86
N SER A 169 -21.12 -7.99 6.01
CA SER A 169 -22.26 -7.67 5.13
C SER A 169 -22.57 -6.18 5.12
N ARG A 170 -22.64 -5.53 6.29
CA ARG A 170 -22.89 -4.09 6.40
C ARG A 170 -21.81 -3.27 5.72
N LEU A 171 -20.55 -3.67 5.87
CA LEU A 171 -19.42 -2.97 5.25
C LEU A 171 -19.48 -3.09 3.74
N ALA A 172 -19.82 -4.27 3.19
CA ALA A 172 -20.01 -4.48 1.77
C ALA A 172 -21.11 -3.57 1.19
N VAL A 173 -22.28 -3.51 1.83
CA VAL A 173 -23.37 -2.62 1.42
C VAL A 173 -22.95 -1.16 1.44
N ARG A 174 -22.24 -0.73 2.50
CA ARG A 174 -21.72 0.64 2.59
C ARG A 174 -20.74 0.96 1.47
N SER A 175 -19.85 0.03 1.16
CA SER A 175 -18.86 0.18 0.08
C SER A 175 -19.52 0.27 -1.29
N MET A 176 -20.57 -0.52 -1.57
CA MET A 176 -21.35 -0.39 -2.80
C MET A 176 -22.06 0.96 -2.91
N ALA A 177 -22.65 1.46 -1.80
CA ALA A 177 -23.26 2.78 -1.77
C ALA A 177 -22.24 3.90 -2.03
N GLN A 178 -21.02 3.78 -1.49
CA GLN A 178 -19.92 4.71 -1.76
C GLN A 178 -19.56 4.74 -3.25
N ILE A 179 -19.39 3.57 -3.88
CA ILE A 179 -19.10 3.47 -5.32
C ILE A 179 -20.21 4.14 -6.15
N ALA A 180 -21.48 3.88 -5.80
CA ALA A 180 -22.62 4.48 -6.49
C ALA A 180 -22.63 6.01 -6.39
N CYS A 181 -22.27 6.57 -5.22
CA CYS A 181 -22.20 8.01 -5.03
C CYS A 181 -21.03 8.66 -5.80
N THR A 182 -19.89 7.96 -5.90
CA THR A 182 -18.68 8.51 -6.55
C THR A 182 -18.78 8.46 -8.07
N ASN A 183 -19.48 7.46 -8.65
CA ASN A 183 -19.57 7.25 -10.10
C ASN A 183 -20.85 7.82 -10.73
N GLN A 184 -21.62 8.67 -10.03
CA GLN A 184 -22.81 9.35 -10.56
C GLN A 184 -22.51 10.71 -11.22
N GLY A 185 -21.24 11.05 -11.51
CA GLY A 185 -20.80 12.30 -12.12
C GLY A 185 -20.57 12.21 -13.63
#